data_8d43d37b28193e86b8651a9db5e1fc3f
#
_entry.id   8d43d37b28193e86b8651a9db5e1fc3f
#
_cell.length_a   1.000
_cell.length_b   1.000
_cell.length_c   1.000
_cell.angle_alpha   90.00
_cell.angle_beta   90.00
_cell.angle_gamma   90.00
#
_symmetry.space_group_name_H-M   'P 1'
#
loop_
_entity.id
_entity.type
_entity.pdbx_description
1 polymer ?
#
loop_
_entity_poly.entity_id
_entity_poly.type
_entity_poly.pdbx_seq_one_letter_code
_entity_poly.pdbx_strand_id
1 'polypeptide(L)'
;LEVWYGTSANPARKYPHSLEVVCSPLGRVGVNTALANALVAEALSAGRIEPLTGYGEVRREVRVPDADTRFDFCLDGPAGRCWVEVKSMTLAGGDGRGAFPDAVSARALRHVQTLAERRRQGERAVLLFCAQHTGIRWATTADEIHPAYGVAVRAAVIEGVEVLAWGCRIEPGSISLAGPLPVRLP
;
A
#
# COMPACT_ATOMS: atom_id res chain seq x y z
N LEU A 1 -0.92 -15.36 22.55
CA LEU A 1 -0.95 -14.33 21.50
C LEU A 1 -0.62 -12.98 22.16
N GLU A 2 0.47 -12.34 21.75
CA GLU A 2 0.83 -10.99 22.19
C GLU A 2 0.18 -9.96 21.26
N VAL A 3 -0.35 -8.88 21.82
CA VAL A 3 -1.00 -7.80 21.08
C VAL A 3 -0.58 -6.44 21.66
N TRP A 4 -0.45 -5.43 20.79
CA TRP A 4 -0.12 -4.08 21.20
C TRP A 4 -1.26 -3.11 20.89
N TYR A 5 -1.53 -2.21 21.82
CA TYR A 5 -2.56 -1.20 21.71
C TYR A 5 -1.98 0.19 21.63
N GLY A 6 -2.52 1.01 20.73
CA GLY A 6 -2.37 2.45 20.79
C GLY A 6 -3.44 3.07 21.69
N THR A 7 -3.08 4.11 22.44
CA THR A 7 -4.03 4.89 23.23
C THR A 7 -4.19 6.27 22.62
N SER A 8 -5.44 6.67 22.34
CA SER A 8 -5.76 7.98 21.80
C SER A 8 -5.98 8.98 22.95
N ALA A 9 -5.35 10.14 22.87
CA ALA A 9 -5.61 11.27 23.75
C ALA A 9 -6.89 12.06 23.39
N ASN A 10 -7.58 11.71 22.29
CA ASN A 10 -8.79 12.41 21.87
C ASN A 10 -9.98 12.00 22.77
N PRO A 11 -10.52 12.93 23.61
CA PRO A 11 -11.62 12.63 24.52
C PRO A 11 -12.96 12.35 23.81
N ALA A 12 -13.09 12.74 22.54
CA ALA A 12 -14.31 12.49 21.76
C ALA A 12 -14.39 11.05 21.20
N ARG A 13 -13.33 10.24 21.34
CA ARG A 13 -13.38 8.84 20.90
C ARG A 13 -14.17 7.98 21.89
N LYS A 14 -15.13 7.24 21.37
CA LYS A 14 -15.93 6.28 22.16
C LYS A 14 -15.03 5.19 22.82
N TYR A 15 -13.98 4.77 22.11
CA TYR A 15 -13.01 3.78 22.59
C TYR A 15 -11.60 4.38 22.54
N PRO A 16 -10.92 4.53 23.67
CA PRO A 16 -9.59 5.16 23.73
C PRO A 16 -8.49 4.28 23.18
N HIS A 17 -8.70 2.96 23.11
CA HIS A 17 -7.69 2.00 22.66
C HIS A 17 -7.97 1.54 21.24
N SER A 18 -6.90 1.36 20.46
CA SER A 18 -6.91 0.74 19.14
C SER A 18 -5.94 -0.43 19.14
N LEU A 19 -6.34 -1.57 18.58
CA LEU A 19 -5.41 -2.65 18.32
C LEU A 19 -4.49 -2.22 17.16
N GLU A 20 -3.21 -2.19 17.41
CA GLU A 20 -2.22 -1.73 16.40
C GLU A 20 -1.40 -2.90 15.86
N VAL A 21 -0.99 -3.83 16.70
CA VAL A 21 -0.13 -4.94 16.32
C VAL A 21 -0.60 -6.25 16.94
N VAL A 22 -0.53 -7.31 16.16
CA VAL A 22 -0.70 -8.70 16.61
C VAL A 22 0.61 -9.44 16.35
N CYS A 23 1.13 -10.15 17.35
CA CYS A 23 2.28 -11.03 17.21
C CYS A 23 1.82 -12.44 16.84
N SER A 24 2.20 -12.91 15.68
CA SER A 24 1.92 -14.26 15.17
C SER A 24 3.20 -15.10 15.11
N PRO A 25 3.12 -16.42 14.93
CA PRO A 25 4.29 -17.24 14.68
C PRO A 25 5.09 -16.83 13.44
N LEU A 26 4.45 -16.20 12.46
CA LEU A 26 5.09 -15.71 11.23
C LEU A 26 5.69 -14.31 11.39
N GLY A 27 5.41 -13.61 12.47
CA GLY A 27 5.91 -12.26 12.72
C GLY A 27 4.88 -11.30 13.31
N ARG A 28 5.26 -10.04 13.42
CA ARG A 28 4.42 -8.95 13.89
C ARG A 28 3.59 -8.40 12.75
N VAL A 29 2.30 -8.19 12.98
CA VAL A 29 1.33 -7.72 11.99
C VAL A 29 0.74 -6.41 12.45
N GLY A 30 0.92 -5.34 11.68
CA GLY A 30 0.22 -4.07 11.86
C GLY A 30 -1.21 -4.22 11.35
N VAL A 31 -2.17 -4.33 12.26
CA VAL A 31 -3.58 -4.59 11.91
C VAL A 31 -4.39 -3.31 11.69
N ASN A 32 -3.85 -2.16 12.07
CA ASN A 32 -4.44 -0.87 11.74
C ASN A 32 -4.06 -0.49 10.29
N THR A 33 -4.88 -0.92 9.34
CA THR A 33 -4.63 -0.68 7.91
C THR A 33 -4.64 0.79 7.51
N ALA A 34 -5.28 1.66 8.32
CA ALA A 34 -5.28 3.12 8.08
C ALA A 34 -3.88 3.73 8.24
N LEU A 35 -2.94 3.05 8.92
CA LEU A 35 -1.56 3.51 9.04
C LEU A 35 -0.78 3.42 7.73
N ALA A 36 -1.14 2.55 6.80
CA ALA A 36 -0.39 2.37 5.54
C ALA A 36 -0.18 3.71 4.81
N ASN A 37 -1.23 4.52 4.67
CA ASN A 37 -1.14 5.82 4.01
C ASN A 37 -0.31 6.84 4.81
N ALA A 38 -0.33 6.78 6.14
CA ALA A 38 0.50 7.65 6.97
C ALA A 38 1.99 7.28 6.85
N LEU A 39 2.32 5.98 6.88
CA LEU A 39 3.68 5.47 6.72
C LEU A 39 4.26 5.81 5.34
N VAL A 40 3.46 5.65 4.29
CA VAL A 40 3.86 6.02 2.92
C VAL A 40 4.04 7.53 2.80
N ALA A 41 3.14 8.35 3.36
CA ALA A 41 3.27 9.81 3.34
C ALA A 41 4.57 10.29 4.01
N GLU A 42 4.89 9.74 5.19
CA GLU A 42 6.14 10.03 5.89
C GLU A 42 7.36 9.64 5.05
N ALA A 43 7.33 8.45 4.43
CA ALA A 43 8.42 7.97 3.62
C ALA A 43 8.60 8.77 2.32
N LEU A 44 7.52 9.20 1.67
CA LEU A 44 7.56 10.10 0.50
C LEU A 44 8.17 11.44 0.87
N SER A 45 7.72 12.05 1.97
CA SER A 45 8.26 13.35 2.45
C SER A 45 9.74 13.28 2.82
N ALA A 46 10.20 12.13 3.30
CA ALA A 46 11.59 11.88 3.66
C ALA A 46 12.45 11.36 2.49
N GLY A 47 11.91 11.23 1.27
CA GLY A 47 12.61 10.69 0.11
C GLY A 47 13.05 9.23 0.24
N ARG A 48 12.39 8.45 1.10
CA ARG A 48 12.78 7.05 1.39
C ARG A 48 12.22 6.03 0.39
N ILE A 49 11.32 6.43 -0.50
CA ILE A 49 10.82 5.61 -1.59
C ILE A 49 11.52 6.08 -2.87
N GLU A 50 12.73 5.59 -3.10
CA GLU A 50 13.63 6.07 -4.15
C GLU A 50 12.96 6.21 -5.53
N PRO A 51 12.17 5.23 -6.04
CA PRO A 51 11.50 5.39 -7.33
C PRO A 51 10.48 6.54 -7.38
N LEU A 52 10.07 7.09 -6.23
CA LEU A 52 9.10 8.17 -6.12
C LEU A 52 9.73 9.48 -5.62
N THR A 53 11.04 9.64 -5.80
CA THR A 53 11.76 10.90 -5.51
C THR A 53 11.74 11.85 -6.71
N GLY A 54 12.14 13.11 -6.49
CA GLY A 54 12.21 14.11 -7.55
C GLY A 54 10.90 14.85 -7.84
N TYR A 55 9.84 14.59 -7.08
CA TYR A 55 8.60 15.35 -7.15
C TYR A 55 8.63 16.51 -6.15
N GLY A 56 8.22 17.70 -6.62
CA GLY A 56 8.20 18.91 -5.80
C GLY A 56 6.96 19.05 -4.93
N GLU A 57 5.88 18.39 -5.31
CA GLU A 57 4.60 18.42 -4.58
C GLU A 57 4.06 17.02 -4.36
N VAL A 58 3.59 16.76 -3.13
CA VAL A 58 2.92 15.51 -2.73
C VAL A 58 1.54 15.87 -2.18
N ARG A 59 0.50 15.56 -2.93
CA ARG A 59 -0.89 15.75 -2.52
C ARG A 59 -1.52 14.43 -2.12
N ARG A 60 -2.33 14.45 -1.07
CA ARG A 60 -3.00 13.27 -0.53
C ARG A 60 -4.47 13.26 -0.89
N GLU A 61 -5.06 12.07 -0.99
CA GLU A 61 -6.49 11.84 -1.18
C GLU A 61 -7.05 12.65 -2.37
N VAL A 62 -6.39 12.54 -3.52
CA VAL A 62 -6.69 13.36 -4.71
C VAL A 62 -7.73 12.67 -5.59
N ARG A 63 -8.83 13.37 -5.86
CA ARG A 63 -9.85 12.89 -6.80
C ARG A 63 -9.27 12.81 -8.21
N VAL A 64 -9.49 11.68 -8.86
CA VAL A 64 -9.06 11.49 -10.24
C VAL A 64 -10.02 12.22 -11.18
N PRO A 65 -9.54 13.05 -12.11
CA PRO A 65 -10.39 13.64 -13.12
C PRO A 65 -11.12 12.56 -13.94
N ASP A 66 -12.37 12.82 -14.25
CA ASP A 66 -13.23 11.97 -15.08
C ASP A 66 -13.40 10.51 -14.59
N ALA A 67 -13.12 10.26 -13.29
CA ALA A 67 -13.34 8.97 -12.66
C ALA A 67 -13.96 9.14 -11.27
N ASP A 68 -14.83 8.22 -10.89
CA ASP A 68 -15.36 8.17 -9.51
C ASP A 68 -14.37 7.42 -8.59
N THR A 69 -13.14 7.94 -8.59
CA THR A 69 -12.02 7.36 -7.85
C THR A 69 -11.18 8.47 -7.21
N ARG A 70 -10.65 8.16 -6.04
CA ARG A 70 -9.67 9.00 -5.34
C ARG A 70 -8.46 8.13 -5.07
N PHE A 71 -7.27 8.60 -5.48
CA PHE A 71 -6.02 7.93 -5.16
C PHE A 71 -5.40 8.52 -3.91
N ASP A 72 -4.63 7.69 -3.21
CA ASP A 72 -4.02 8.04 -1.93
C ASP A 72 -3.01 9.18 -2.08
N PHE A 73 -2.25 9.20 -3.19
CA PHE A 73 -1.31 10.29 -3.49
C PHE A 73 -1.31 10.67 -4.97
N CYS A 74 -1.04 11.95 -5.19
CA CYS A 74 -0.69 12.52 -6.47
C CYS A 74 0.60 13.33 -6.30
N LEU A 75 1.62 12.95 -7.04
CA LEU A 75 2.93 13.58 -7.02
C LEU A 75 3.09 14.42 -8.29
N ASP A 76 3.43 15.70 -8.16
CA ASP A 76 3.66 16.59 -9.29
C ASP A 76 5.12 17.06 -9.29
N GLY A 77 5.78 17.02 -10.45
CA GLY A 77 7.18 17.40 -10.60
C GLY A 77 7.60 17.60 -12.06
N PRO A 78 8.89 17.87 -12.30
CA PRO A 78 9.40 18.12 -13.66
C PRO A 78 9.16 16.98 -14.64
N ALA A 79 9.10 15.75 -14.17
CA ALA A 79 8.81 14.56 -14.99
C ALA A 79 7.31 14.35 -15.25
N GLY A 80 6.45 15.29 -14.82
CA GLY A 80 5.01 15.21 -14.92
C GLY A 80 4.35 14.70 -13.64
N ARG A 81 3.13 14.19 -13.81
CA ARG A 81 2.29 13.69 -12.71
C ARG A 81 2.47 12.20 -12.49
N CYS A 82 2.48 11.79 -11.23
CA CYS A 82 2.47 10.40 -10.82
C CYS A 82 1.31 10.14 -9.85
N TRP A 83 0.45 9.20 -10.19
CA TRP A 83 -0.62 8.70 -9.32
C TRP A 83 -0.16 7.50 -8.53
N VAL A 84 -0.41 7.49 -7.23
CA VAL A 84 -0.03 6.38 -6.35
C VAL A 84 -1.23 5.91 -5.55
N GLU A 85 -1.53 4.63 -5.68
CA GLU A 85 -2.51 3.93 -4.85
C GLU A 85 -1.79 2.98 -3.91
N VAL A 86 -2.08 3.10 -2.62
CA VAL A 86 -1.47 2.27 -1.56
C VAL A 86 -2.41 1.14 -1.18
N LYS A 87 -1.85 -0.05 -0.99
CA LYS A 87 -2.56 -1.20 -0.44
C LYS A 87 -1.83 -1.74 0.77
N SER A 88 -2.50 -1.76 1.92
CA SER A 88 -1.99 -2.45 3.11
C SER A 88 -1.97 -3.95 2.87
N MET A 89 -0.81 -4.58 3.04
CA MET A 89 -0.61 -6.00 2.84
C MET A 89 -0.22 -6.65 4.16
N THR A 90 -1.10 -7.50 4.68
CA THR A 90 -0.92 -8.20 5.97
C THR A 90 -1.02 -9.72 5.83
N LEU A 91 -1.55 -10.23 4.70
CA LEU A 91 -1.66 -11.66 4.44
C LEU A 91 -0.26 -12.21 4.12
N ALA A 92 0.24 -13.09 4.99
CA ALA A 92 1.57 -13.67 4.87
C ALA A 92 1.52 -15.21 4.81
N GLY A 93 2.33 -15.80 3.93
CA GLY A 93 2.62 -17.22 3.89
C GLY A 93 3.89 -17.58 4.65
N GLY A 94 4.05 -18.86 4.99
CA GLY A 94 5.21 -19.38 5.75
C GLY A 94 6.54 -19.30 4.97
N ASP A 95 6.50 -19.09 3.67
CA ASP A 95 7.65 -18.94 2.77
C ASP A 95 8.10 -17.46 2.60
N GLY A 96 7.51 -16.55 3.36
CA GLY A 96 7.74 -15.12 3.25
C GLY A 96 6.91 -14.44 2.15
N ARG A 97 5.97 -15.14 1.53
CA ARG A 97 5.01 -14.57 0.60
C ARG A 97 4.11 -13.55 1.32
N GLY A 98 4.01 -12.34 0.78
CA GLY A 98 2.94 -11.40 1.08
C GLY A 98 1.97 -11.34 -0.07
N ALA A 99 0.66 -11.33 0.20
CA ALA A 99 -0.35 -11.33 -0.85
C ALA A 99 -1.45 -10.28 -0.61
N PHE A 100 -1.98 -9.73 -1.69
CA PHE A 100 -3.12 -8.82 -1.69
C PHE A 100 -4.06 -9.14 -2.87
N PRO A 101 -5.38 -9.07 -2.71
CA PRO A 101 -6.10 -8.69 -1.49
C PRO A 101 -6.34 -9.90 -0.55
N ASP A 102 -6.70 -9.59 0.69
CA ASP A 102 -7.14 -10.56 1.70
C ASP A 102 -8.63 -10.92 1.61
N ALA A 103 -9.38 -10.19 0.77
CA ALA A 103 -10.78 -10.44 0.45
C ALA A 103 -11.14 -9.91 -0.94
N VAL A 104 -12.24 -10.41 -1.53
CA VAL A 104 -12.76 -9.88 -2.81
C VAL A 104 -13.15 -8.41 -2.64
N SER A 105 -12.60 -7.52 -3.48
CA SER A 105 -12.81 -6.08 -3.42
C SER A 105 -13.02 -5.46 -4.80
N ALA A 106 -14.26 -5.13 -5.13
CA ALA A 106 -14.59 -4.39 -6.35
C ALA A 106 -13.92 -3.00 -6.39
N ARG A 107 -13.75 -2.37 -5.21
CA ARG A 107 -13.03 -1.09 -5.12
C ARG A 107 -11.57 -1.25 -5.49
N ALA A 108 -10.88 -2.26 -4.96
CA ALA A 108 -9.48 -2.50 -5.28
C ALA A 108 -9.29 -2.76 -6.79
N LEU A 109 -10.18 -3.53 -7.40
CA LEU A 109 -10.18 -3.79 -8.84
C LEU A 109 -10.35 -2.48 -9.64
N ARG A 110 -11.33 -1.64 -9.30
CA ARG A 110 -11.52 -0.34 -9.97
C ARG A 110 -10.29 0.55 -9.86
N HIS A 111 -9.62 0.60 -8.70
CA HIS A 111 -8.42 1.40 -8.52
C HIS A 111 -7.31 0.98 -9.49
N VAL A 112 -7.08 -0.34 -9.68
CA VAL A 112 -6.10 -0.84 -10.64
C VAL A 112 -6.47 -0.46 -12.08
N GLN A 113 -7.74 -0.62 -12.45
CA GLN A 113 -8.23 -0.22 -13.77
C GLN A 113 -8.06 1.28 -14.03
N THR A 114 -8.34 2.12 -13.03
CA THR A 114 -8.14 3.57 -13.13
C THR A 114 -6.66 3.94 -13.21
N LEU A 115 -5.75 3.23 -12.52
CA LEU A 115 -4.30 3.42 -12.70
C LEU A 115 -3.88 3.13 -14.14
N ALA A 116 -4.38 2.05 -14.74
CA ALA A 116 -4.12 1.72 -16.14
C ALA A 116 -4.64 2.82 -17.11
N GLU A 117 -5.82 3.38 -16.81
CA GLU A 117 -6.34 4.52 -17.59
C GLU A 117 -5.45 5.75 -17.50
N ARG A 118 -4.96 6.10 -16.31
CA ARG A 118 -4.00 7.22 -16.14
C ARG A 118 -2.73 6.97 -16.93
N ARG A 119 -2.26 5.72 -16.91
CA ARG A 119 -1.07 5.35 -17.69
C ARG A 119 -1.28 5.51 -19.21
N ARG A 120 -2.44 5.09 -19.73
CA ARG A 120 -2.81 5.31 -21.14
C ARG A 120 -2.91 6.79 -21.53
N GLN A 121 -3.21 7.66 -20.57
CA GLN A 121 -3.23 9.12 -20.79
C GLN A 121 -1.83 9.76 -20.67
N GLY A 122 -0.77 8.96 -20.52
CA GLY A 122 0.62 9.44 -20.47
C GLY A 122 1.11 9.84 -19.06
N GLU A 123 0.27 9.72 -18.04
CA GLU A 123 0.68 9.98 -16.66
C GLU A 123 1.38 8.74 -16.05
N ARG A 124 2.28 8.95 -15.11
CA ARG A 124 2.86 7.85 -14.34
C ARG A 124 1.85 7.31 -13.34
N ALA A 125 1.78 5.99 -13.19
CA ALA A 125 0.83 5.33 -12.29
C ALA A 125 1.52 4.20 -11.53
N VAL A 126 1.31 4.16 -10.22
CA VAL A 126 1.99 3.25 -9.29
C VAL A 126 0.98 2.61 -8.34
N LEU A 127 1.01 1.29 -8.25
CA LEU A 127 0.39 0.50 -7.20
C LEU A 127 1.46 0.16 -6.16
N LEU A 128 1.31 0.63 -4.93
CA LEU A 128 2.27 0.43 -3.85
C LEU A 128 1.72 -0.47 -2.75
N PHE A 129 2.28 -1.65 -2.59
CA PHE A 129 2.00 -2.53 -1.46
C PHE A 129 2.80 -2.11 -0.24
N CYS A 130 2.12 -1.70 0.82
CA CYS A 130 2.71 -1.44 2.13
C CYS A 130 2.58 -2.70 2.99
N ALA A 131 3.65 -3.47 3.10
CA ALA A 131 3.65 -4.75 3.80
C ALA A 131 3.81 -4.54 5.31
N GLN A 132 2.68 -4.41 6.02
CA GLN A 132 2.61 -4.24 7.48
C GLN A 132 2.73 -5.60 8.20
N HIS A 133 3.68 -6.44 7.79
CA HIS A 133 3.92 -7.76 8.39
C HIS A 133 5.41 -8.09 8.32
N THR A 134 6.07 -8.28 9.47
CA THR A 134 7.52 -8.49 9.50
C THR A 134 8.00 -9.82 8.92
N GLY A 135 7.11 -10.77 8.68
CA GLY A 135 7.41 -12.05 8.02
C GLY A 135 7.38 -11.97 6.48
N ILE A 136 6.84 -10.90 5.90
CA ILE A 136 6.79 -10.76 4.44
C ILE A 136 8.18 -10.42 3.89
N ARG A 137 8.60 -11.16 2.85
CA ARG A 137 9.88 -11.00 2.15
C ARG A 137 9.73 -10.68 0.68
N TRP A 138 8.58 -10.95 0.08
CA TRP A 138 8.23 -10.65 -1.29
C TRP A 138 6.71 -10.51 -1.43
N ALA A 139 6.26 -9.75 -2.40
CA ALA A 139 4.86 -9.40 -2.60
C ALA A 139 4.30 -9.99 -3.88
N THR A 140 3.02 -10.35 -3.86
CA THR A 140 2.28 -10.84 -5.02
C THR A 140 0.78 -10.51 -4.93
N THR A 141 0.03 -10.86 -5.97
CA THR A 141 -1.43 -10.87 -5.94
C THR A 141 -1.96 -12.18 -5.34
N ALA A 142 -3.07 -12.10 -4.60
CA ALA A 142 -3.78 -13.26 -4.04
C ALA A 142 -4.82 -13.76 -5.05
N ASP A 143 -4.36 -14.37 -6.14
CA ASP A 143 -5.24 -14.83 -7.23
C ASP A 143 -6.22 -15.90 -6.76
N GLU A 144 -5.85 -16.68 -5.75
CA GLU A 144 -6.71 -17.67 -5.09
C GLU A 144 -7.89 -17.04 -4.35
N ILE A 145 -7.78 -15.76 -3.94
CA ILE A 145 -8.84 -15.02 -3.24
C ILE A 145 -9.64 -14.16 -4.23
N HIS A 146 -8.92 -13.44 -5.11
CA HIS A 146 -9.55 -12.54 -6.08
C HIS A 146 -8.88 -12.65 -7.46
N PRO A 147 -9.19 -13.67 -8.25
CA PRO A 147 -8.58 -13.89 -9.56
C PRO A 147 -8.65 -12.68 -10.50
N ALA A 148 -9.81 -11.99 -10.53
CA ALA A 148 -10.00 -10.82 -11.38
C ALA A 148 -9.07 -9.66 -11.01
N TYR A 149 -8.69 -9.51 -9.74
CA TYR A 149 -7.72 -8.51 -9.30
C TYR A 149 -6.32 -8.83 -9.84
N GLY A 150 -5.87 -10.08 -9.71
CA GLY A 150 -4.58 -10.50 -10.23
C GLY A 150 -4.46 -10.31 -11.75
N VAL A 151 -5.50 -10.72 -12.49
CA VAL A 151 -5.58 -10.48 -13.95
C VAL A 151 -5.47 -8.98 -14.25
N ALA A 152 -6.21 -8.13 -13.54
CA ALA A 152 -6.20 -6.68 -13.77
C ALA A 152 -4.82 -6.07 -13.45
N VAL A 153 -4.14 -6.50 -12.38
CA VAL A 153 -2.80 -6.02 -12.03
C VAL A 153 -1.80 -6.37 -13.14
N ARG A 154 -1.80 -7.61 -13.62
CA ARG A 154 -0.90 -8.04 -14.72
C ARG A 154 -1.17 -7.26 -16.01
N ALA A 155 -2.44 -7.05 -16.36
CA ALA A 155 -2.81 -6.22 -17.51
C ALA A 155 -2.33 -4.77 -17.34
N ALA A 156 -2.50 -4.18 -16.17
CA ALA A 156 -2.03 -2.84 -15.87
C ALA A 156 -0.50 -2.72 -15.97
N VAL A 157 0.25 -3.74 -15.54
CA VAL A 157 1.71 -3.79 -15.69
C VAL A 157 2.13 -3.82 -17.16
N ILE A 158 1.43 -4.57 -18.00
CA ILE A 158 1.68 -4.57 -19.45
C ILE A 158 1.44 -3.17 -20.06
N GLU A 159 0.48 -2.42 -19.55
CA GLU A 159 0.22 -1.03 -19.93
C GLU A 159 1.21 -0.02 -19.31
N GLY A 160 2.12 -0.49 -18.45
CA GLY A 160 3.19 0.31 -17.85
C GLY A 160 2.86 0.89 -16.48
N VAL A 161 1.84 0.39 -15.77
CA VAL A 161 1.66 0.66 -14.35
C VAL A 161 2.78 -0.02 -13.56
N GLU A 162 3.43 0.74 -12.70
CA GLU A 162 4.48 0.20 -11.83
C GLU A 162 3.85 -0.44 -10.60
N VAL A 163 4.35 -1.60 -10.21
CA VAL A 163 3.95 -2.26 -8.95
C VAL A 163 5.15 -2.30 -8.02
N LEU A 164 5.05 -1.59 -6.91
CA LEU A 164 6.08 -1.50 -5.89
C LEU A 164 5.62 -2.17 -4.61
N ALA A 165 6.56 -2.64 -3.79
CA ALA A 165 6.28 -3.13 -2.46
C ALA A 165 7.34 -2.67 -1.48
N TRP A 166 6.91 -2.23 -0.30
CA TRP A 166 7.78 -1.82 0.81
C TRP A 166 7.41 -2.58 2.07
N GLY A 167 8.40 -3.14 2.73
CA GLY A 167 8.26 -3.76 4.04
C GLY A 167 8.19 -2.72 5.16
N CYS A 168 7.58 -3.10 6.27
CA CYS A 168 7.55 -2.30 7.50
C CYS A 168 8.47 -2.90 8.56
N ARG A 169 9.13 -2.02 9.32
CA ARG A 169 9.71 -2.32 10.63
C ARG A 169 8.63 -2.08 11.68
N ILE A 170 8.38 -3.06 12.52
CA ILE A 170 7.38 -3.00 13.58
C ILE A 170 8.09 -3.29 14.90
N GLU A 171 8.21 -2.27 15.74
CA GLU A 171 8.89 -2.31 17.05
C GLU A 171 7.96 -1.77 18.15
N PRO A 172 8.21 -2.09 19.43
CA PRO A 172 7.43 -1.49 20.51
C PRO A 172 7.44 0.03 20.41
N GLY A 173 6.24 0.61 20.29
CA GLY A 173 6.05 2.06 20.20
C GLY A 173 6.24 2.68 18.81
N SER A 174 6.65 1.92 17.76
CA SER A 174 6.83 2.48 16.43
C SER A 174 6.57 1.50 15.29
N ILE A 175 6.00 2.03 14.19
CA ILE A 175 5.94 1.37 12.89
C ILE A 175 6.50 2.34 11.86
N SER A 176 7.37 1.88 10.98
CA SER A 176 7.95 2.70 9.90
C SER A 176 8.17 1.88 8.64
N LEU A 177 8.20 2.52 7.46
CA LEU A 177 8.66 1.87 6.24
C LEU A 177 10.14 1.53 6.36
N ALA A 178 10.50 0.27 6.04
CA ALA A 178 11.86 -0.25 6.16
C ALA A 178 12.62 -0.19 4.83
N GLY A 179 12.11 -0.85 3.79
CA GLY A 179 12.78 -0.92 2.50
C GLY A 179 11.98 -1.67 1.45
N PRO A 180 12.46 -1.69 0.20
CA PRO A 180 11.77 -2.35 -0.89
C PRO A 180 11.73 -3.87 -0.72
N LEU A 181 10.67 -4.46 -1.22
CA LEU A 181 10.49 -5.90 -1.33
C LEU A 181 10.34 -6.29 -2.81
N PRO A 182 10.86 -7.47 -3.23
CA PRO A 182 10.60 -7.99 -4.56
C PRO A 182 9.11 -8.19 -4.80
N VAL A 183 8.63 -7.80 -5.99
CA VAL A 183 7.28 -8.13 -6.47
C VAL A 183 7.40 -9.28 -7.49
N ARG A 184 6.61 -10.33 -7.30
CA ARG A 184 6.55 -11.50 -8.17
C ARG A 184 5.10 -11.73 -8.57
N LEU A 185 4.73 -11.33 -9.76
CA LEU A 185 3.39 -11.57 -10.31
C LEU A 185 3.37 -12.90 -11.06
N PRO A 186 2.31 -13.73 -10.86
CA PRO A 186 2.16 -15.01 -11.56
C PRO A 186 2.07 -14.87 -13.08
#